data_312ec1945c4069b571e6549895e475fb
#
_entry.id   312ec1945c4069b571e6549895e475fb
#
_cell.length_a   1.000
_cell.length_b   1.000
_cell.length_c   1.000
_cell.angle_alpha   90.00
_cell.angle_beta   90.00
_cell.angle_gamma   90.00
#
_symmetry.space_group_name_H-M   'P 1'
#
loop_
_entity.id
_entity.type
_entity.pdbx_description
1 polymer ?
#
loop_
_entity_poly.entity_id
_entity_poly.type
_entity_poly.pdbx_seq_one_letter_code
_entity_poly.pdbx_strand_id
1 'polypeptide(L)'
;VCLLPQHKEGDYWTDVELGMKRAVETFSDFHITLSVMYYDQYEYSSFINAGEEILKQEPDGVLLAPTIPEMTARFTDKLQEREIPYIFIDSNVASLNPLAFFGQKSDQSGYFAARMAMMLGECPKEIVIFRQINEGRLGSNQQENREKGFRKYMQEHFPDCKIVELNLYAKRPDEDEALMNRFFQENPQITCGITFNSKVYIVGEYLIGHNMKNFKLIGYDLLRRNVSCLKEGAVDFLIAQQPTAQGYSGVESLCNHLIFKKEVKQCNYMPITLLAVENVDFYLDAHKK
;
A
#
# COMPACT_ATOMS: atom_id res chain seq x y z
N VAL A 1 -11.20 -9.87 14.97
CA VAL A 1 -11.80 -8.90 14.03
C VAL A 1 -10.71 -8.21 13.23
N CYS A 2 -10.99 -7.81 11.99
CA CYS A 2 -10.09 -7.03 11.16
C CYS A 2 -10.72 -5.69 10.76
N LEU A 3 -9.92 -4.61 10.80
CA LEU A 3 -10.30 -3.28 10.33
C LEU A 3 -9.44 -2.88 9.14
N LEU A 4 -10.06 -2.80 7.97
CA LEU A 4 -9.41 -2.49 6.69
C LEU A 4 -9.98 -1.22 6.05
N PRO A 5 -9.20 -0.52 5.23
CA PRO A 5 -9.76 0.47 4.31
C PRO A 5 -10.79 -0.15 3.38
N GLN A 6 -11.81 0.63 3.01
CA GLN A 6 -12.79 0.23 2.00
C GLN A 6 -12.09 -0.18 0.70
N HIS A 7 -12.52 -1.30 0.11
CA HIS A 7 -11.99 -1.78 -1.15
C HIS A 7 -13.11 -2.10 -2.16
N LYS A 8 -12.71 -2.22 -3.41
CA LYS A 8 -13.53 -2.78 -4.49
C LYS A 8 -12.94 -4.13 -4.87
N GLU A 9 -13.75 -4.97 -5.51
CA GLU A 9 -13.27 -6.25 -6.04
C GLU A 9 -12.02 -6.05 -6.91
N GLY A 10 -10.97 -6.88 -6.67
CA GLY A 10 -9.69 -6.78 -7.37
C GLY A 10 -8.76 -5.67 -6.88
N ASP A 11 -9.04 -5.07 -5.75
CA ASP A 11 -8.17 -4.10 -5.06
C ASP A 11 -7.15 -4.82 -4.15
N TYR A 12 -6.13 -4.11 -3.68
CA TYR A 12 -5.10 -4.58 -2.76
C TYR A 12 -5.68 -5.26 -1.50
N TRP A 13 -6.71 -4.67 -0.91
CA TRP A 13 -7.34 -5.17 0.31
C TRP A 13 -8.11 -6.48 0.13
N THR A 14 -8.57 -6.77 -1.08
CA THR A 14 -9.16 -8.09 -1.43
C THR A 14 -8.16 -9.21 -1.24
N ASP A 15 -6.90 -9.00 -1.63
CA ASP A 15 -5.83 -9.99 -1.47
C ASP A 15 -5.41 -10.15 0.00
N VAL A 16 -5.43 -9.06 0.78
CA VAL A 16 -5.21 -9.13 2.24
C VAL A 16 -6.30 -9.99 2.89
N GLU A 17 -7.57 -9.73 2.56
CA GLU A 17 -8.72 -10.50 3.08
C GLU A 17 -8.66 -11.97 2.68
N LEU A 18 -8.25 -12.27 1.44
CA LEU A 18 -8.03 -13.64 0.99
C LEU A 18 -7.00 -14.37 1.86
N GLY A 19 -5.89 -13.71 2.18
CA GLY A 19 -4.88 -14.26 3.09
C GLY A 19 -5.43 -14.57 4.48
N MET A 20 -6.23 -13.66 5.03
CA MET A 20 -6.87 -13.88 6.32
C MET A 20 -7.82 -15.08 6.31
N LYS A 21 -8.65 -15.22 5.26
CA LYS A 21 -9.55 -16.37 5.10
C LYS A 21 -8.80 -17.69 5.03
N ARG A 22 -7.70 -17.75 4.28
CA ARG A 22 -6.84 -18.95 4.21
C ARG A 22 -6.23 -19.30 5.57
N ALA A 23 -5.83 -18.31 6.36
CA ALA A 23 -5.35 -18.58 7.71
C ALA A 23 -6.46 -19.16 8.60
N VAL A 24 -7.68 -18.62 8.56
CA VAL A 24 -8.84 -19.19 9.30
C VAL A 24 -9.09 -20.64 8.90
N GLU A 25 -9.03 -20.96 7.61
CA GLU A 25 -9.16 -22.35 7.13
C GLU A 25 -8.07 -23.26 7.70
N THR A 26 -6.82 -22.77 7.81
CA THR A 26 -5.69 -23.51 8.41
C THR A 26 -5.93 -23.82 9.89
N PHE A 27 -6.63 -22.94 10.61
CA PHE A 27 -6.99 -23.09 12.02
C PHE A 27 -8.44 -23.54 12.26
N SER A 28 -9.06 -24.22 11.29
CA SER A 28 -10.48 -24.62 11.32
C SER A 28 -10.90 -25.40 12.57
N ASP A 29 -10.01 -26.24 13.12
CA ASP A 29 -10.25 -27.01 14.33
C ASP A 29 -10.48 -26.16 15.60
N PHE A 30 -10.11 -24.90 15.56
CA PHE A 30 -10.23 -23.97 16.69
C PHE A 30 -11.46 -23.05 16.62
N HIS A 31 -12.35 -23.26 15.64
CA HIS A 31 -13.60 -22.50 15.46
C HIS A 31 -13.42 -20.98 15.46
N ILE A 32 -12.42 -20.49 14.69
CA ILE A 32 -12.11 -19.09 14.62
C ILE A 32 -13.18 -18.34 13.79
N THR A 33 -13.75 -17.29 14.36
CA THR A 33 -14.62 -16.38 13.63
C THR A 33 -13.85 -15.17 13.18
N LEU A 34 -13.76 -14.92 11.86
CA LEU A 34 -13.20 -13.71 11.27
C LEU A 34 -14.33 -12.75 10.88
N SER A 35 -14.37 -11.60 11.53
CA SER A 35 -15.23 -10.47 11.14
C SER A 35 -14.35 -9.40 10.49
N VAL A 36 -14.70 -8.94 9.29
CA VAL A 36 -13.97 -7.89 8.58
C VAL A 36 -14.85 -6.65 8.50
N MET A 37 -14.33 -5.54 9.00
CA MET A 37 -14.96 -4.23 8.94
C MET A 37 -14.14 -3.29 8.08
N TYR A 38 -14.82 -2.36 7.42
CA TYR A 38 -14.19 -1.43 6.50
C TYR A 38 -14.42 0.00 6.93
N TYR A 39 -13.45 0.88 6.64
CA TYR A 39 -13.56 2.32 6.82
C TYR A 39 -13.10 3.07 5.57
N ASP A 40 -13.63 4.27 5.35
CA ASP A 40 -13.11 5.17 4.33
C ASP A 40 -11.82 5.83 4.85
N GLN A 41 -10.69 5.53 4.22
CA GLN A 41 -9.37 6.06 4.61
C GLN A 41 -9.24 7.58 4.49
N TYR A 42 -10.20 8.23 3.86
CA TYR A 42 -10.24 9.69 3.73
C TYR A 42 -11.23 10.35 4.71
N GLU A 43 -11.94 9.56 5.54
CA GLU A 43 -12.97 10.04 6.47
C GLU A 43 -12.70 9.58 7.90
N TYR A 44 -12.34 10.51 8.80
CA TYR A 44 -12.07 10.20 10.21
C TYR A 44 -13.28 9.61 10.92
N SER A 45 -14.48 10.13 10.63
CA SER A 45 -15.72 9.61 11.20
C SER A 45 -15.97 8.15 10.84
N SER A 46 -15.67 7.75 9.61
CA SER A 46 -15.79 6.36 9.17
C SER A 46 -14.89 5.42 9.97
N PHE A 47 -13.63 5.81 10.21
CA PHE A 47 -12.71 5.04 11.06
C PHE A 47 -13.20 4.94 12.51
N ILE A 48 -13.66 6.05 13.09
CA ILE A 48 -14.15 6.10 14.47
C ILE A 48 -15.36 5.16 14.62
N ASN A 49 -16.35 5.28 13.74
CA ASN A 49 -17.57 4.46 13.79
C ASN A 49 -17.24 2.96 13.65
N ALA A 50 -16.37 2.59 12.72
CA ALA A 50 -15.94 1.20 12.56
C ALA A 50 -15.19 0.68 13.80
N GLY A 51 -14.32 1.50 14.39
CA GLY A 51 -13.61 1.17 15.63
C GLY A 51 -14.56 0.95 16.82
N GLU A 52 -15.57 1.81 16.96
CA GLU A 52 -16.58 1.65 18.02
C GLU A 52 -17.41 0.38 17.85
N GLU A 53 -17.75 0.04 16.61
CA GLU A 53 -18.50 -1.19 16.34
C GLU A 53 -17.66 -2.46 16.63
N ILE A 54 -16.34 -2.42 16.35
CA ILE A 54 -15.42 -3.48 16.75
C ILE A 54 -15.40 -3.67 18.27
N LEU A 55 -15.32 -2.57 19.03
CA LEU A 55 -15.28 -2.64 20.49
C LEU A 55 -16.56 -3.21 21.11
N LYS A 56 -17.71 -3.06 20.44
CA LYS A 56 -18.99 -3.69 20.87
C LYS A 56 -19.02 -5.19 20.65
N GLN A 57 -18.23 -5.71 19.69
CA GLN A 57 -18.12 -7.14 19.42
C GLN A 57 -17.24 -7.89 20.42
N GLU A 58 -16.54 -7.17 21.32
CA GLU A 58 -15.62 -7.74 22.32
C GLU A 58 -14.67 -8.80 21.71
N PRO A 59 -13.88 -8.46 20.67
CA PRO A 59 -13.06 -9.43 19.97
C PRO A 59 -11.86 -9.89 20.83
N ASP A 60 -11.43 -11.14 20.68
CA ASP A 60 -10.21 -11.66 21.31
C ASP A 60 -8.93 -11.01 20.76
N GLY A 61 -8.97 -10.44 19.54
CA GLY A 61 -7.84 -9.77 18.92
C GLY A 61 -8.23 -9.01 17.66
N VAL A 62 -7.41 -8.02 17.30
CA VAL A 62 -7.69 -7.13 16.17
C VAL A 62 -6.51 -7.09 15.19
N LEU A 63 -6.78 -7.32 13.88
CA LEU A 63 -5.90 -6.91 12.80
C LEU A 63 -6.31 -5.51 12.33
N LEU A 64 -5.35 -4.64 12.10
CA LEU A 64 -5.61 -3.25 11.75
C LEU A 64 -4.65 -2.76 10.67
N ALA A 65 -5.18 -2.19 9.60
CA ALA A 65 -4.42 -1.41 8.63
C ALA A 65 -4.44 0.08 9.05
N PRO A 66 -3.36 0.61 9.66
CA PRO A 66 -3.37 1.93 10.29
C PRO A 66 -3.06 3.04 9.28
N THR A 67 -3.96 3.30 8.31
CA THR A 67 -3.71 4.33 7.29
C THR A 67 -3.87 5.76 7.81
N ILE A 68 -4.58 5.94 8.94
CA ILE A 68 -4.81 7.22 9.61
C ILE A 68 -4.17 7.17 11.01
N PRO A 69 -2.90 7.62 11.18
CA PRO A 69 -2.14 7.42 12.43
C PRO A 69 -2.82 7.98 13.68
N GLU A 70 -3.39 9.18 13.60
CA GLU A 70 -4.04 9.85 14.72
C GLU A 70 -5.27 9.07 15.23
N MET A 71 -6.12 8.60 14.31
CA MET A 71 -7.30 7.82 14.69
C MET A 71 -6.90 6.43 15.16
N THR A 72 -5.85 5.85 14.56
CA THR A 72 -5.28 4.59 14.99
C THR A 72 -4.82 4.67 16.46
N ALA A 73 -4.08 5.71 16.84
CA ALA A 73 -3.62 5.88 18.22
C ALA A 73 -4.80 5.87 19.21
N ARG A 74 -5.83 6.67 18.94
CA ARG A 74 -7.04 6.72 19.80
C ARG A 74 -7.78 5.38 19.90
N PHE A 75 -7.78 4.61 18.82
CA PHE A 75 -8.43 3.28 18.81
C PHE A 75 -7.59 2.25 19.56
N THR A 76 -6.28 2.25 19.37
CA THR A 76 -5.38 1.31 20.05
C THR A 76 -5.30 1.55 21.55
N ASP A 77 -5.45 2.81 22.02
CA ASP A 77 -5.58 3.11 23.46
C ASP A 77 -6.79 2.37 24.05
N LYS A 78 -7.95 2.40 23.37
CA LYS A 78 -9.16 1.67 23.82
C LYS A 78 -8.98 0.15 23.78
N LEU A 79 -8.20 -0.39 22.83
CA LEU A 79 -7.86 -1.82 22.81
C LEU A 79 -6.97 -2.21 23.98
N GLN A 80 -5.97 -1.37 24.31
CA GLN A 80 -5.05 -1.60 25.43
C GLN A 80 -5.79 -1.54 26.77
N GLU A 81 -6.70 -0.58 26.97
CA GLU A 81 -7.55 -0.50 28.17
C GLU A 81 -8.39 -1.77 28.41
N ARG A 82 -8.69 -2.52 27.34
CA ARG A 82 -9.46 -3.77 27.39
C ARG A 82 -8.58 -5.02 27.27
N GLU A 83 -7.26 -4.87 27.28
CA GLU A 83 -6.29 -5.95 27.12
C GLU A 83 -6.46 -6.76 25.82
N ILE A 84 -7.00 -6.12 24.76
CA ILE A 84 -7.20 -6.74 23.44
C ILE A 84 -5.92 -6.58 22.62
N PRO A 85 -5.22 -7.68 22.27
CA PRO A 85 -4.03 -7.62 21.43
C PRO A 85 -4.39 -7.18 20.00
N TYR A 86 -3.51 -6.38 19.40
CA TYR A 86 -3.68 -5.94 18.03
C TYR A 86 -2.40 -6.09 17.21
N ILE A 87 -2.59 -6.35 15.91
CA ILE A 87 -1.52 -6.49 14.92
C ILE A 87 -1.74 -5.45 13.82
N PHE A 88 -0.65 -4.80 13.40
CA PHE A 88 -0.67 -3.93 12.24
C PHE A 88 -0.30 -4.70 10.97
N ILE A 89 -1.00 -4.40 9.87
CA ILE A 89 -0.72 -4.90 8.53
C ILE A 89 -0.60 -3.72 7.56
N ASP A 90 0.22 -3.89 6.51
CA ASP A 90 0.52 -2.91 5.46
C ASP A 90 1.31 -1.69 5.94
N SER A 91 0.77 -0.94 6.86
CA SER A 91 1.35 0.27 7.42
C SER A 91 1.73 0.10 8.89
N ASN A 92 2.71 0.86 9.35
CA ASN A 92 3.09 0.92 10.76
C ASN A 92 3.01 2.35 11.28
N VAL A 93 2.67 2.49 12.55
CA VAL A 93 2.71 3.76 13.28
C VAL A 93 3.80 3.65 14.34
N ALA A 94 4.93 4.30 14.12
CA ALA A 94 6.17 4.11 14.90
C ALA A 94 6.03 4.42 16.40
N SER A 95 5.07 5.26 16.78
CA SER A 95 4.80 5.62 18.18
C SER A 95 3.94 4.61 18.94
N LEU A 96 3.39 3.60 18.23
CA LEU A 96 2.50 2.59 18.82
C LEU A 96 3.21 1.25 18.96
N ASN A 97 2.71 0.40 19.85
CA ASN A 97 3.33 -0.86 20.21
C ASN A 97 2.38 -2.05 19.94
N PRO A 98 2.16 -2.43 18.66
CA PRO A 98 1.36 -3.61 18.33
C PRO A 98 2.05 -4.89 18.79
N LEU A 99 1.27 -5.96 18.97
CA LEU A 99 1.80 -7.30 19.19
C LEU A 99 2.75 -7.73 18.05
N ALA A 100 2.37 -7.42 16.81
CA ALA A 100 3.21 -7.58 15.63
C ALA A 100 2.87 -6.58 14.55
N PHE A 101 3.79 -6.41 13.60
CA PHE A 101 3.59 -5.68 12.34
C PHE A 101 4.03 -6.56 11.17
N PHE A 102 3.20 -6.60 10.13
CA PHE A 102 3.47 -7.23 8.84
C PHE A 102 3.30 -6.21 7.72
N GLY A 103 4.36 -5.90 6.99
CA GLY A 103 4.35 -4.93 5.90
C GLY A 103 5.75 -4.59 5.43
N GLN A 104 5.89 -3.79 4.39
CA GLN A 104 7.21 -3.34 3.95
C GLN A 104 7.75 -2.25 4.89
N LYS A 105 9.08 -2.13 4.96
CA LYS A 105 9.73 -0.94 5.48
C LYS A 105 9.59 0.18 4.45
N SER A 106 8.55 1.01 4.61
CA SER A 106 8.06 1.92 3.58
C SER A 106 9.10 2.95 3.13
N ASP A 107 9.88 3.52 4.07
CA ASP A 107 10.97 4.44 3.75
C ASP A 107 12.06 3.76 2.90
N GLN A 108 12.43 2.53 3.25
CA GLN A 108 13.41 1.75 2.49
C GLN A 108 12.86 1.35 1.11
N SER A 109 11.57 1.04 1.03
CA SER A 109 10.89 0.73 -0.25
C SER A 109 10.90 1.94 -1.18
N GLY A 110 10.61 3.14 -0.68
CA GLY A 110 10.69 4.37 -1.46
C GLY A 110 12.12 4.72 -1.88
N TYR A 111 13.10 4.53 -1.00
CA TYR A 111 14.52 4.71 -1.30
C TYR A 111 14.97 3.76 -2.44
N PHE A 112 14.56 2.49 -2.36
CA PHE A 112 14.80 1.51 -3.40
C PHE A 112 14.13 1.88 -4.73
N ALA A 113 12.87 2.35 -4.68
CA ALA A 113 12.14 2.77 -5.88
C ALA A 113 12.83 3.94 -6.59
N ALA A 114 13.38 4.90 -5.84
CA ALA A 114 14.16 6.00 -6.41
C ALA A 114 15.40 5.49 -7.15
N ARG A 115 16.13 4.54 -6.54
CA ARG A 115 17.29 3.92 -7.19
C ARG A 115 16.89 3.23 -8.50
N MET A 116 15.77 2.51 -8.51
CA MET A 116 15.30 1.82 -9.71
C MET A 116 14.88 2.81 -10.80
N ALA A 117 14.21 3.91 -10.42
CA ALA A 117 13.84 4.97 -11.36
C ALA A 117 15.08 5.58 -12.07
N MET A 118 16.16 5.81 -11.33
CA MET A 118 17.40 6.36 -11.87
C MET A 118 18.19 5.36 -12.74
N MET A 119 17.85 4.07 -12.71
CA MET A 119 18.48 3.05 -13.54
C MET A 119 17.72 2.76 -14.86
N LEU A 120 16.56 3.37 -15.08
CA LEU A 120 15.73 3.13 -16.27
C LEU A 120 16.21 3.80 -17.56
N GLY A 121 17.30 4.56 -17.50
CA GLY A 121 17.86 5.27 -18.66
C GLY A 121 18.78 6.39 -18.26
N GLU A 122 18.84 7.44 -19.10
CA GLU A 122 19.57 8.65 -18.74
C GLU A 122 18.94 9.32 -17.52
N CYS A 123 19.77 9.83 -16.62
CA CYS A 123 19.29 10.52 -15.42
C CYS A 123 18.40 11.72 -15.81
N PRO A 124 17.11 11.72 -15.46
CA PRO A 124 16.24 12.82 -15.82
C PRO A 124 16.59 14.07 -15.01
N LYS A 125 16.48 15.25 -15.64
CA LYS A 125 16.62 16.52 -14.92
C LYS A 125 15.44 16.80 -13.99
N GLU A 126 14.28 16.25 -14.33
CA GLU A 126 13.04 16.39 -13.56
C GLU A 126 12.31 15.03 -13.51
N ILE A 127 11.73 14.70 -12.35
CA ILE A 127 10.91 13.51 -12.16
C ILE A 127 9.58 13.90 -11.51
N VAL A 128 8.48 13.28 -11.93
CA VAL A 128 7.16 13.54 -11.34
C VAL A 128 6.74 12.47 -10.34
N ILE A 129 6.24 12.91 -9.19
CA ILE A 129 5.52 12.07 -8.24
C ILE A 129 4.02 12.29 -8.48
N PHE A 130 3.32 11.25 -8.91
CA PHE A 130 1.87 11.24 -9.00
C PHE A 130 1.30 10.83 -7.64
N ARG A 131 0.69 11.78 -6.96
CA ARG A 131 0.06 11.58 -5.65
C ARG A 131 -1.43 11.39 -5.81
N GLN A 132 -2.02 10.48 -5.07
CA GLN A 132 -3.47 10.42 -4.94
C GLN A 132 -3.88 11.06 -3.63
N ILE A 133 -4.62 12.14 -3.73
CA ILE A 133 -5.06 12.94 -2.58
C ILE A 133 -6.59 13.02 -2.48
N ASN A 134 -7.07 13.30 -1.29
CA ASN A 134 -8.42 13.75 -1.04
C ASN A 134 -8.38 14.90 -0.03
N GLU A 135 -8.95 16.06 -0.38
CA GLU A 135 -8.94 17.26 0.46
C GLU A 135 -7.55 17.63 1.00
N GLY A 136 -6.52 17.55 0.13
CA GLY A 136 -5.13 17.89 0.46
C GLY A 136 -4.38 16.83 1.28
N ARG A 137 -4.99 15.68 1.59
CA ARG A 137 -4.37 14.59 2.36
C ARG A 137 -4.04 13.40 1.47
N LEU A 138 -2.88 12.79 1.70
CA LEU A 138 -2.51 11.48 1.12
C LEU A 138 -3.39 10.37 1.73
N GLY A 139 -3.62 9.32 0.94
CA GLY A 139 -4.48 8.22 1.34
C GLY A 139 -3.92 7.33 2.47
N SER A 140 -2.62 7.41 2.76
CA SER A 140 -2.01 6.66 3.85
C SER A 140 -0.64 7.20 4.24
N ASN A 141 -0.24 6.97 5.50
CA ASN A 141 1.11 7.25 6.00
C ASN A 141 2.18 6.39 5.28
N GLN A 142 1.81 5.26 4.69
CA GLN A 142 2.71 4.45 3.88
C GLN A 142 3.18 5.19 2.64
N GLN A 143 2.28 5.87 1.93
CA GLN A 143 2.65 6.72 0.78
C GLN A 143 3.61 7.83 1.19
N GLU A 144 3.34 8.51 2.31
CA GLU A 144 4.24 9.55 2.83
C GLU A 144 5.62 9.00 3.15
N ASN A 145 5.71 7.85 3.80
CA ASN A 145 6.99 7.25 4.17
C ASN A 145 7.77 6.77 2.96
N ARG A 146 7.11 6.22 1.94
CA ARG A 146 7.74 5.88 0.65
C ARG A 146 8.28 7.14 -0.03
N GLU A 147 7.49 8.19 -0.07
CA GLU A 147 7.94 9.47 -0.65
C GLU A 147 9.12 10.07 0.11
N LYS A 148 9.12 10.03 1.45
CA LYS A 148 10.27 10.45 2.26
C LYS A 148 11.54 9.66 1.90
N GLY A 149 11.43 8.34 1.77
CA GLY A 149 12.54 7.48 1.35
C GLY A 149 13.03 7.80 -0.06
N PHE A 150 12.13 8.01 -1.00
CA PHE A 150 12.42 8.41 -2.36
C PHE A 150 13.19 9.75 -2.41
N ARG A 151 12.66 10.78 -1.75
CA ARG A 151 13.29 12.10 -1.70
C ARG A 151 14.66 12.08 -1.03
N LYS A 152 14.82 11.24 0.01
CA LYS A 152 16.12 11.04 0.65
C LYS A 152 17.16 10.50 -0.33
N TYR A 153 16.83 9.45 -1.10
CA TYR A 153 17.73 8.93 -2.12
C TYR A 153 18.09 9.98 -3.16
N MET A 154 17.10 10.71 -3.67
CA MET A 154 17.32 11.76 -4.67
C MET A 154 18.24 12.87 -4.14
N GLN A 155 18.02 13.32 -2.91
CA GLN A 155 18.87 14.34 -2.28
C GLN A 155 20.31 13.86 -2.09
N GLU A 156 20.52 12.59 -1.73
CA GLU A 156 21.84 12.01 -1.48
C GLU A 156 22.63 11.76 -2.77
N HIS A 157 21.96 11.39 -3.87
CA HIS A 157 22.63 10.91 -5.08
C HIS A 157 22.40 11.77 -6.32
N PHE A 158 21.28 12.49 -6.38
CA PHE A 158 20.87 13.30 -7.53
C PHE A 158 20.27 14.65 -7.09
N PRO A 159 21.04 15.48 -6.34
CA PRO A 159 20.54 16.73 -5.76
C PRO A 159 20.05 17.75 -6.79
N ASP A 160 20.57 17.66 -8.02
CA ASP A 160 20.20 18.56 -9.12
C ASP A 160 18.93 18.10 -9.87
N CYS A 161 18.42 16.90 -9.60
CA CYS A 161 17.18 16.41 -10.19
C CYS A 161 15.98 17.01 -9.48
N LYS A 162 15.20 17.80 -10.18
CA LYS A 162 14.00 18.44 -9.63
C LYS A 162 12.85 17.43 -9.51
N ILE A 163 12.24 17.39 -8.33
CA ILE A 163 11.04 16.59 -8.09
C ILE A 163 9.82 17.48 -8.24
N VAL A 164 8.95 17.13 -9.18
CA VAL A 164 7.66 17.79 -9.43
C VAL A 164 6.55 16.91 -8.89
N GLU A 165 5.46 17.50 -8.46
CA GLU A 165 4.31 16.78 -7.89
C GLU A 165 3.07 17.02 -8.74
N LEU A 166 2.35 15.95 -9.09
CA LEU A 166 1.02 16.05 -9.67
C LEU A 166 0.02 15.35 -8.74
N ASN A 167 -0.90 16.14 -8.20
CA ASN A 167 -1.95 15.65 -7.33
C ASN A 167 -3.15 15.21 -8.17
N LEU A 168 -3.47 13.92 -8.09
CA LEU A 168 -4.67 13.30 -8.65
C LEU A 168 -5.72 13.13 -7.54
N TYR A 169 -7.01 13.17 -7.89
CA TYR A 169 -8.06 13.15 -6.88
C TYR A 169 -8.70 11.78 -6.73
N ALA A 170 -8.57 11.18 -5.55
CA ALA A 170 -9.08 9.84 -5.25
C ALA A 170 -10.59 9.66 -5.51
N LYS A 171 -11.37 10.73 -5.35
CA LYS A 171 -12.85 10.73 -5.48
C LYS A 171 -13.36 11.44 -6.75
N ARG A 172 -12.46 11.92 -7.63
CA ARG A 172 -12.81 12.66 -8.85
C ARG A 172 -12.00 12.21 -10.07
N PRO A 173 -12.17 10.96 -10.50
CA PRO A 173 -11.36 10.40 -11.60
C PRO A 173 -11.50 11.16 -12.92
N ASP A 174 -12.66 11.77 -13.18
CA ASP A 174 -12.92 12.56 -14.39
C ASP A 174 -12.08 13.85 -14.47
N GLU A 175 -11.62 14.38 -13.33
CA GLU A 175 -10.72 15.52 -13.27
C GLU A 175 -9.25 15.13 -13.53
N ASP A 176 -8.87 13.88 -13.26
CA ASP A 176 -7.49 13.42 -13.34
C ASP A 176 -6.94 13.46 -14.77
N GLU A 177 -7.74 13.11 -15.76
CA GLU A 177 -7.34 13.17 -17.17
C GLU A 177 -7.05 14.62 -17.60
N ALA A 178 -7.90 15.57 -17.23
CA ALA A 178 -7.71 16.99 -17.53
C ALA A 178 -6.44 17.55 -16.83
N LEU A 179 -6.16 17.10 -15.59
CA LEU A 179 -4.96 17.48 -14.87
C LEU A 179 -3.70 16.93 -15.55
N MET A 180 -3.70 15.65 -15.95
CA MET A 180 -2.59 15.05 -16.68
C MET A 180 -2.36 15.70 -18.04
N ASN A 181 -3.42 15.99 -18.78
CA ASN A 181 -3.33 16.71 -20.08
C ASN A 181 -2.61 18.05 -19.90
N ARG A 182 -3.05 18.87 -18.94
CA ARG A 182 -2.40 20.14 -18.65
C ARG A 182 -0.95 19.96 -18.22
N PHE A 183 -0.71 19.04 -17.29
CA PHE A 183 0.63 18.79 -16.75
C PHE A 183 1.64 18.44 -17.85
N PHE A 184 1.30 17.51 -18.73
CA PHE A 184 2.21 17.06 -19.80
C PHE A 184 2.37 18.11 -20.91
N GLN A 185 1.37 18.96 -21.14
CA GLN A 185 1.50 20.12 -22.05
C GLN A 185 2.46 21.17 -21.48
N GLU A 186 2.39 21.44 -20.18
CA GLU A 186 3.25 22.41 -19.49
C GLU A 186 4.66 21.89 -19.22
N ASN A 187 4.83 20.56 -19.13
CA ASN A 187 6.09 19.90 -18.76
C ASN A 187 6.49 18.79 -19.74
N PRO A 188 6.64 19.08 -21.05
CA PRO A 188 6.95 18.05 -22.06
C PRO A 188 8.34 17.41 -21.90
N GLN A 189 9.21 18.01 -21.09
CA GLN A 189 10.57 17.51 -20.79
C GLN A 189 10.55 16.41 -19.73
N ILE A 190 9.47 16.23 -18.95
CA ILE A 190 9.38 15.21 -17.91
C ILE A 190 9.04 13.87 -18.57
N THR A 191 9.95 12.93 -18.46
CA THR A 191 9.83 11.59 -19.07
C THR A 191 9.92 10.46 -18.05
N CYS A 192 9.95 10.78 -16.76
CA CYS A 192 10.03 9.80 -15.69
C CYS A 192 9.09 10.16 -14.53
N GLY A 193 8.41 9.18 -13.97
CA GLY A 193 7.51 9.37 -12.86
C GLY A 193 7.30 8.15 -12.00
N ILE A 194 6.69 8.36 -10.84
CA ILE A 194 6.42 7.32 -9.86
C ILE A 194 5.09 7.56 -9.14
N THR A 195 4.42 6.48 -8.78
CA THR A 195 3.30 6.48 -7.81
C THR A 195 3.69 5.68 -6.57
N PHE A 196 3.23 6.10 -5.38
CA PHE A 196 3.51 5.39 -4.12
C PHE A 196 2.31 4.61 -3.58
N ASN A 197 1.22 4.57 -4.32
CA ASN A 197 0.00 3.81 -4.02
C ASN A 197 -0.21 2.67 -5.02
N SER A 198 -1.24 1.86 -4.79
CA SER A 198 -1.59 0.71 -5.63
C SER A 198 -2.25 1.07 -6.98
N LYS A 199 -2.40 2.34 -7.32
CA LYS A 199 -3.20 2.77 -8.49
C LYS A 199 -2.36 3.37 -9.61
N VAL A 200 -1.17 2.82 -9.87
CA VAL A 200 -0.31 3.25 -10.99
C VAL A 200 -1.00 3.12 -12.34
N TYR A 201 -1.98 2.24 -12.46
CA TYR A 201 -2.78 2.06 -13.66
C TYR A 201 -3.48 3.34 -14.13
N ILE A 202 -3.82 4.28 -13.23
CA ILE A 202 -4.44 5.56 -13.62
C ILE A 202 -3.51 6.32 -14.57
N VAL A 203 -2.23 6.40 -14.21
CA VAL A 203 -1.21 7.04 -15.06
C VAL A 203 -0.86 6.13 -16.24
N GLY A 204 -0.70 4.82 -16.03
CA GLY A 204 -0.35 3.86 -17.08
C GLY A 204 -1.37 3.85 -18.22
N GLU A 205 -2.66 3.79 -17.93
CA GLU A 205 -3.72 3.82 -18.93
C GLU A 205 -3.77 5.17 -19.67
N TYR A 206 -3.53 6.28 -18.96
CA TYR A 206 -3.38 7.58 -19.60
C TYR A 206 -2.22 7.58 -20.62
N LEU A 207 -1.05 7.06 -20.24
CA LEU A 207 0.12 6.98 -21.14
C LEU A 207 -0.17 6.11 -22.36
N ILE A 208 -0.88 4.99 -22.21
CA ILE A 208 -1.32 4.13 -23.31
C ILE A 208 -2.26 4.90 -24.24
N GLY A 209 -3.30 5.53 -23.71
CA GLY A 209 -4.30 6.27 -24.47
C GLY A 209 -3.71 7.43 -25.28
N HIS A 210 -2.62 8.04 -24.79
CA HIS A 210 -1.91 9.16 -25.43
C HIS A 210 -0.65 8.73 -26.20
N ASN A 211 -0.40 7.41 -26.32
CA ASN A 211 0.77 6.84 -27.05
C ASN A 211 2.14 7.39 -26.54
N MET A 212 2.26 7.61 -25.23
CA MET A 212 3.47 8.18 -24.59
C MET A 212 4.50 7.08 -24.27
N LYS A 213 5.05 6.41 -25.28
CA LYS A 213 5.93 5.23 -25.15
C LYS A 213 7.28 5.49 -24.49
N ASN A 214 7.74 6.72 -24.45
CA ASN A 214 9.07 7.07 -23.92
C ASN A 214 9.03 7.50 -22.45
N PHE A 215 7.86 7.51 -21.82
CA PHE A 215 7.72 7.84 -20.41
C PHE A 215 8.07 6.63 -19.54
N LYS A 216 8.92 6.82 -18.55
CA LYS A 216 9.33 5.80 -17.58
C LYS A 216 8.48 5.88 -16.32
N LEU A 217 7.78 4.81 -15.99
CA LEU A 217 6.85 4.80 -14.87
C LEU A 217 7.10 3.61 -13.93
N ILE A 218 7.20 3.92 -12.64
CA ILE A 218 7.27 2.92 -11.57
C ILE A 218 6.03 3.03 -10.68
N GLY A 219 5.51 1.89 -10.27
CA GLY A 219 4.39 1.83 -9.33
C GLY A 219 4.48 0.69 -8.34
N TYR A 220 3.42 0.54 -7.58
CA TYR A 220 3.28 -0.48 -6.55
C TYR A 220 2.10 -1.37 -6.83
N ASP A 221 2.21 -2.60 -6.34
CA ASP A 221 1.17 -3.63 -6.30
C ASP A 221 0.81 -4.25 -7.64
N LEU A 222 0.30 -5.48 -7.56
CA LEU A 222 0.02 -6.35 -8.70
C LEU A 222 -1.48 -6.40 -9.03
N LEU A 223 -2.18 -5.28 -8.88
CA LEU A 223 -3.57 -5.21 -9.34
C LEU A 223 -3.63 -5.57 -10.83
N ARG A 224 -4.71 -6.23 -11.25
CA ARG A 224 -4.87 -6.67 -12.66
C ARG A 224 -4.57 -5.55 -13.66
N ARG A 225 -5.06 -4.32 -13.39
CA ARG A 225 -4.83 -3.16 -14.27
C ARG A 225 -3.36 -2.73 -14.27
N ASN A 226 -2.67 -2.78 -13.11
CA ASN A 226 -1.23 -2.47 -13.03
C ASN A 226 -0.41 -3.46 -13.86
N VAL A 227 -0.71 -4.76 -13.75
CA VAL A 227 -0.05 -5.81 -14.52
C VAL A 227 -0.35 -5.67 -16.01
N SER A 228 -1.57 -5.26 -16.42
CA SER A 228 -1.88 -4.95 -17.81
C SER A 228 -0.99 -3.80 -18.32
N CYS A 229 -0.92 -2.68 -17.59
CA CYS A 229 -0.07 -1.56 -17.97
C CYS A 229 1.43 -1.93 -18.05
N LEU A 230 1.91 -2.82 -17.16
CA LEU A 230 3.26 -3.36 -17.22
C LEU A 230 3.49 -4.16 -18.51
N LYS A 231 2.56 -5.06 -18.86
CA LYS A 231 2.63 -5.89 -20.06
C LYS A 231 2.50 -5.10 -21.38
N GLU A 232 1.80 -3.99 -21.33
CA GLU A 232 1.66 -3.05 -22.45
C GLU A 232 2.84 -2.07 -22.56
N GLY A 233 3.78 -2.10 -21.60
CA GLY A 233 4.99 -1.28 -21.60
C GLY A 233 4.79 0.18 -21.17
N ALA A 234 3.64 0.49 -20.54
CA ALA A 234 3.37 1.81 -19.97
C ALA A 234 3.87 1.96 -18.53
N VAL A 235 4.13 0.85 -17.86
CA VAL A 235 4.80 0.76 -16.57
C VAL A 235 6.05 -0.07 -16.74
N ASP A 236 7.20 0.42 -16.29
CA ASP A 236 8.48 -0.30 -16.41
C ASP A 236 8.68 -1.27 -15.26
N PHE A 237 8.33 -0.87 -14.03
CA PHE A 237 8.47 -1.71 -12.84
C PHE A 237 7.27 -1.60 -11.91
N LEU A 238 6.92 -2.73 -11.30
CA LEU A 238 6.01 -2.82 -10.16
C LEU A 238 6.76 -3.34 -8.93
N ILE A 239 6.50 -2.74 -7.78
CA ILE A 239 7.02 -3.20 -6.49
C ILE A 239 5.91 -3.95 -5.76
N ALA A 240 6.09 -5.26 -5.60
CA ALA A 240 5.12 -6.13 -4.94
C ALA A 240 5.29 -6.12 -3.42
N GLN A 241 4.17 -6.20 -2.69
CA GLN A 241 4.09 -6.12 -1.22
C GLN A 241 3.60 -7.40 -0.54
N GLN A 242 3.17 -8.41 -1.27
CA GLN A 242 2.63 -9.67 -0.75
C GLN A 242 1.42 -9.51 0.20
N PRO A 243 0.32 -8.87 -0.23
CA PRO A 243 -0.84 -8.61 0.62
C PRO A 243 -1.47 -9.88 1.21
N THR A 244 -1.56 -10.96 0.43
CA THR A 244 -2.08 -12.25 0.91
C THR A 244 -1.25 -12.81 2.05
N ALA A 245 0.09 -12.72 1.96
CA ALA A 245 0.99 -13.18 3.03
C ALA A 245 0.85 -12.33 4.30
N GLN A 246 0.63 -11.02 4.16
CA GLN A 246 0.40 -10.13 5.30
C GLN A 246 -0.89 -10.50 6.05
N GLY A 247 -1.99 -10.69 5.32
CA GLY A 247 -3.26 -11.09 5.90
C GLY A 247 -3.19 -12.46 6.59
N TYR A 248 -2.56 -13.43 5.93
CA TYR A 248 -2.35 -14.78 6.49
C TYR A 248 -1.53 -14.72 7.79
N SER A 249 -0.34 -14.12 7.73
CA SER A 249 0.59 -14.07 8.87
C SER A 249 0.03 -13.25 10.04
N GLY A 250 -0.79 -12.25 9.77
CA GLY A 250 -1.48 -11.49 10.81
C GLY A 250 -2.44 -12.35 11.62
N VAL A 251 -3.32 -13.12 10.95
CA VAL A 251 -4.25 -14.05 11.62
C VAL A 251 -3.47 -15.17 12.31
N GLU A 252 -2.53 -15.80 11.61
CA GLU A 252 -1.70 -16.87 12.18
C GLU A 252 -1.00 -16.41 13.48
N SER A 253 -0.45 -15.19 13.50
CA SER A 253 0.23 -14.66 14.68
C SER A 253 -0.73 -14.40 15.84
N LEU A 254 -1.94 -13.88 15.58
CA LEU A 254 -2.97 -13.77 16.62
C LEU A 254 -3.36 -15.14 17.18
N CYS A 255 -3.56 -16.15 16.34
CA CYS A 255 -3.89 -17.51 16.76
C CYS A 255 -2.74 -18.11 17.59
N ASN A 256 -1.49 -17.94 17.14
CA ASN A 256 -0.32 -18.42 17.88
C ASN A 256 -0.24 -17.77 19.27
N HIS A 257 -0.51 -16.48 19.38
CA HIS A 257 -0.50 -15.77 20.66
C HIS A 257 -1.68 -16.17 21.56
N LEU A 258 -2.89 -16.13 21.02
CA LEU A 258 -4.13 -16.31 21.82
C LEU A 258 -4.38 -17.76 22.22
N ILE A 259 -4.16 -18.70 21.29
CA ILE A 259 -4.48 -20.12 21.49
C ILE A 259 -3.28 -20.86 22.07
N PHE A 260 -2.11 -20.72 21.46
CA PHE A 260 -0.92 -21.51 21.80
C PHE A 260 0.03 -20.80 22.77
N LYS A 261 -0.28 -19.55 23.17
CA LYS A 261 0.54 -18.72 24.07
C LYS A 261 2.00 -18.60 23.62
N LYS A 262 2.22 -18.64 22.30
CA LYS A 262 3.56 -18.48 21.71
C LYS A 262 3.96 -17.01 21.67
N GLU A 263 5.24 -16.76 21.80
CA GLU A 263 5.82 -15.46 21.52
C GLU A 263 5.71 -15.15 20.03
N VAL A 264 5.38 -13.89 19.71
CA VAL A 264 5.25 -13.38 18.35
C VAL A 264 6.35 -12.35 18.11
N LYS A 265 7.05 -12.48 16.97
CA LYS A 265 8.04 -11.49 16.56
C LYS A 265 7.35 -10.19 16.23
N GLN A 266 7.76 -9.10 16.86
CA GLN A 266 7.08 -7.80 16.74
C GLN A 266 7.19 -7.18 15.34
N CYS A 267 8.37 -7.21 14.69
CA CYS A 267 8.57 -6.62 13.36
C CYS A 267 8.83 -7.70 12.31
N ASN A 268 7.94 -7.82 11.32
CA ASN A 268 8.02 -8.77 10.23
C ASN A 268 7.95 -8.03 8.88
N TYR A 269 9.13 -7.65 8.37
CA TYR A 269 9.20 -6.94 7.11
C TYR A 269 8.98 -7.87 5.92
N MET A 270 8.01 -7.50 5.06
CA MET A 270 7.79 -8.13 3.77
C MET A 270 8.91 -7.76 2.79
N PRO A 271 9.29 -8.67 1.89
CA PRO A 271 10.27 -8.39 0.85
C PRO A 271 9.88 -7.21 -0.03
N ILE A 272 10.88 -6.43 -0.48
CA ILE A 272 10.72 -5.44 -1.54
C ILE A 272 11.06 -6.15 -2.85
N THR A 273 10.04 -6.59 -3.58
CA THR A 273 10.23 -7.38 -4.81
C THR A 273 9.95 -6.51 -6.03
N LEU A 274 10.98 -6.34 -6.85
CA LEU A 274 10.87 -5.62 -8.13
C LEU A 274 10.42 -6.57 -9.23
N LEU A 275 9.39 -6.18 -9.96
CA LEU A 275 8.84 -6.93 -11.07
C LEU A 275 8.82 -6.10 -12.35
N ALA A 276 9.28 -6.73 -13.42
CA ALA A 276 9.22 -6.24 -14.78
C ALA A 276 8.37 -7.22 -15.62
N VAL A 277 8.16 -6.89 -16.89
CA VAL A 277 7.38 -7.73 -17.81
C VAL A 277 7.95 -9.16 -17.92
N GLU A 278 9.27 -9.30 -17.78
CA GLU A 278 9.97 -10.58 -17.94
C GLU A 278 9.76 -11.55 -16.78
N ASN A 279 9.42 -11.05 -15.57
CA ASN A 279 9.34 -11.91 -14.38
C ASN A 279 7.97 -11.87 -13.66
N VAL A 280 7.06 -10.99 -14.05
CA VAL A 280 5.77 -10.82 -13.36
C VAL A 280 4.91 -12.09 -13.40
N ASP A 281 4.85 -12.80 -14.54
CA ASP A 281 4.04 -14.01 -14.65
C ASP A 281 4.57 -15.14 -13.78
N PHE A 282 5.89 -15.34 -13.72
CA PHE A 282 6.51 -16.34 -12.84
C PHE A 282 6.21 -16.03 -11.36
N TYR A 283 6.25 -14.76 -10.99
CA TYR A 283 5.91 -14.34 -9.63
C TYR A 283 4.45 -14.63 -9.31
N LEU A 284 3.51 -14.25 -10.20
CA LEU A 284 2.08 -14.49 -10.02
C LEU A 284 1.76 -15.99 -9.92
N ASP A 285 2.36 -16.82 -10.76
CA ASP A 285 2.13 -18.27 -10.74
C ASP A 285 2.65 -18.93 -9.45
N ALA A 286 3.77 -18.46 -8.92
CA ALA A 286 4.31 -18.94 -7.64
C ALA A 286 3.42 -18.57 -6.43
N HIS A 287 2.62 -17.52 -6.52
CA HIS A 287 1.79 -16.99 -5.42
C HIS A 287 0.29 -17.26 -5.59
N LYS A 288 -0.13 -17.98 -6.62
CA LYS A 288 -1.53 -18.43 -6.84
C LYS A 288 -1.98 -19.56 -5.90
N LYS A 289 -1.06 -20.15 -5.14
CA LYS A 289 -1.34 -21.33 -4.28
C LYS A 289 -1.92 -20.95 -2.94
#